data_942874d1e971f24e28a10234e6bee5e2
#
_entry.id   942874d1e971f24e28a10234e6bee5e2
#
_cell.length_a   1.000
_cell.length_b   1.000
_cell.length_c   1.000
_cell.angle_alpha   90.00
_cell.angle_beta   90.00
_cell.angle_gamma   90.00
#
_symmetry.space_group_name_H-M   'P 1'
#
loop_
_entity.id
_entity.type
_entity.pdbx_description
1 polymer ?
#
loop_
_entity_poly.entity_id
_entity_poly.type
_entity_poly.pdbx_seq_one_letter_code
_entity_poly.pdbx_strand_id
1 'polypeptide(L)'
;MVRDFQEVINALEADKDVRVVVFESAVNDYFLNHSDFTANLEDLTSMPAGPSGLPPWPDFLVRLPRVPVVSIALIRGRATGNGSEITLACDMSFASREKAILSQWEVGVGMVAGGGPMARLPQLIGRNRALEVLLSSDDIRGEQAEAYGYVNRALPDAELDVFVEALASRIAGFDKWAIANTKRLVNTSLPPDVELGAGWDACIASLGRPAAQNGIKALMERGFHKPGDVENRLGYYLSKIHD
;
A
#
# COMPACT_ATOMS: atom_id res chain seq x y z
N MET A 1 -8.73 2.25 11.59
CA MET A 1 -7.92 2.40 10.34
C MET A 1 -8.78 2.37 9.07
N VAL A 2 -9.38 1.23 8.60
CA VAL A 2 -10.13 1.21 7.30
C VAL A 2 -11.25 2.24 7.27
N ARG A 3 -12.02 2.39 8.35
CA ARG A 3 -13.06 3.44 8.47
C ARG A 3 -12.49 4.84 8.35
N ASP A 4 -11.35 5.10 8.99
CA ASP A 4 -10.71 6.42 8.94
C ASP A 4 -10.26 6.75 7.52
N PHE A 5 -9.72 5.77 6.77
CA PHE A 5 -9.41 5.96 5.35
C PHE A 5 -10.65 6.21 4.48
N GLN A 6 -11.80 5.59 4.82
CA GLN A 6 -13.07 5.91 4.14
C GLN A 6 -13.52 7.35 4.44
N GLU A 7 -13.35 7.84 5.66
CA GLU A 7 -13.64 9.23 6.02
C GLU A 7 -12.71 10.20 5.29
N VAL A 8 -11.42 9.90 5.23
CA VAL A 8 -10.43 10.71 4.50
C VAL A 8 -10.80 10.80 3.01
N ILE A 9 -11.10 9.68 2.34
CA ILE A 9 -11.40 9.72 0.90
C ILE A 9 -12.70 10.49 0.63
N ASN A 10 -13.73 10.36 1.47
CA ASN A 10 -14.96 11.12 1.36
C ASN A 10 -14.70 12.63 1.55
N ALA A 11 -13.85 13.00 2.49
CA ALA A 11 -13.45 14.40 2.71
C ALA A 11 -12.69 14.96 1.50
N LEU A 12 -11.74 14.22 0.94
CA LEU A 12 -10.96 14.63 -0.24
C LEU A 12 -11.83 14.79 -1.51
N GLU A 13 -12.86 13.96 -1.68
CA GLU A 13 -13.80 14.10 -2.79
C GLU A 13 -14.70 15.33 -2.66
N ALA A 14 -15.10 15.68 -1.44
CA ALA A 14 -16.00 16.79 -1.17
C ALA A 14 -15.27 18.15 -1.12
N ASP A 15 -13.98 18.14 -0.75
CA ASP A 15 -13.21 19.38 -0.55
C ASP A 15 -12.93 20.08 -1.87
N LYS A 16 -13.10 21.43 -1.87
CA LYS A 16 -12.91 22.27 -3.06
C LYS A 16 -11.55 22.98 -3.10
N ASP A 17 -10.87 23.02 -1.97
CA ASP A 17 -9.66 23.83 -1.78
C ASP A 17 -8.38 23.01 -1.72
N VAL A 18 -8.43 21.81 -1.12
CA VAL A 18 -7.29 20.89 -1.05
C VAL A 18 -6.85 20.46 -2.45
N ARG A 19 -5.58 20.57 -2.74
CA ARG A 19 -4.95 20.16 -4.01
C ARG A 19 -3.99 19.00 -3.86
N VAL A 20 -3.38 18.87 -2.68
CA VAL A 20 -2.40 17.82 -2.37
C VAL A 20 -2.69 17.25 -1.00
N VAL A 21 -2.59 15.94 -0.87
CA VAL A 21 -2.56 15.20 0.39
C VAL A 21 -1.26 14.41 0.45
N VAL A 22 -0.56 14.48 1.59
CA VAL A 22 0.62 13.67 1.88
C VAL A 22 0.26 12.65 2.96
N PHE A 23 0.46 11.38 2.66
CA PHE A 23 0.36 10.30 3.62
C PHE A 23 1.75 10.05 4.20
N GLU A 24 1.88 10.22 5.50
CA GLU A 24 3.09 9.96 6.27
C GLU A 24 2.74 9.30 7.60
N SER A 25 3.73 8.80 8.32
CA SER A 25 3.54 8.14 9.61
C SER A 25 4.26 8.87 10.73
N ALA A 26 3.57 9.04 11.85
CA ALA A 26 4.18 9.50 13.11
C ALA A 26 4.84 8.35 13.89
N VAL A 27 4.72 7.11 13.43
CA VAL A 27 5.33 5.94 14.07
C VAL A 27 6.71 5.71 13.48
N ASN A 28 7.75 5.78 14.33
CA ASN A 28 9.12 5.52 13.90
C ASN A 28 9.24 4.12 13.28
N ASP A 29 10.06 4.01 12.25
CA ASP A 29 10.38 2.78 11.51
C ASP A 29 9.22 2.14 10.73
N TYR A 30 8.02 2.74 10.78
CA TYR A 30 6.85 2.25 10.04
C TYR A 30 6.14 3.37 9.28
N PHE A 31 5.85 3.12 8.02
CA PHE A 31 4.92 3.95 7.24
C PHE A 31 3.48 3.49 7.51
N LEU A 32 3.16 2.31 7.07
CA LEU A 32 1.93 1.59 7.39
C LEU A 32 2.22 0.09 7.24
N ASN A 33 1.81 -0.67 8.24
CA ASN A 33 2.03 -2.11 8.23
C ASN A 33 0.81 -2.86 7.67
N HIS A 34 0.87 -4.20 7.72
CA HIS A 34 -0.18 -5.11 7.28
C HIS A 34 -1.46 -5.01 8.15
N SER A 35 -2.54 -5.66 7.70
CA SER A 35 -3.78 -5.78 8.46
C SER A 35 -3.56 -6.45 9.83
N ASP A 36 -4.43 -6.12 10.78
CA ASP A 36 -4.46 -6.78 12.09
C ASP A 36 -5.15 -8.15 11.98
N PHE A 37 -4.36 -9.20 12.00
CA PHE A 37 -4.83 -10.61 11.97
C PHE A 37 -5.24 -11.15 13.33
N THR A 38 -5.18 -10.33 14.39
CA THR A 38 -5.81 -10.64 15.69
C THR A 38 -7.28 -10.22 15.74
N ALA A 39 -7.69 -9.31 14.84
CA ALA A 39 -9.07 -8.88 14.69
C ALA A 39 -9.94 -9.99 14.09
N ASN A 40 -11.23 -9.98 14.40
CA ASN A 40 -12.17 -10.91 13.81
C ASN A 40 -12.32 -10.63 12.30
N LEU A 41 -12.08 -11.65 11.47
CA LEU A 41 -12.24 -11.55 10.01
C LEU A 41 -13.69 -11.15 9.63
N GLU A 42 -14.67 -11.57 10.39
CA GLU A 42 -16.07 -11.23 10.17
C GLU A 42 -16.30 -9.70 10.26
N ASP A 43 -15.60 -9.00 11.14
CA ASP A 43 -15.68 -7.54 11.26
C ASP A 43 -15.17 -6.83 10.01
N LEU A 44 -14.21 -7.41 9.30
CA LEU A 44 -13.67 -6.86 8.05
C LEU A 44 -14.56 -7.18 6.84
N THR A 45 -15.13 -8.38 6.80
CA THR A 45 -15.90 -8.88 5.66
C THR A 45 -17.38 -8.48 5.71
N SER A 46 -17.91 -8.15 6.89
CA SER A 46 -19.31 -7.70 7.08
C SER A 46 -19.52 -6.20 6.83
N MET A 47 -18.44 -5.43 6.67
CA MET A 47 -18.58 -3.99 6.37
C MET A 47 -19.24 -3.80 4.99
N PRO A 48 -20.19 -2.86 4.85
CA PRO A 48 -20.86 -2.62 3.58
C PRO A 48 -19.86 -2.16 2.50
N ALA A 49 -20.13 -2.53 1.25
CA ALA A 49 -19.36 -2.04 0.12
C ALA A 49 -19.39 -0.51 0.04
N GLY A 50 -18.27 0.07 -0.40
CA GLY A 50 -18.17 1.50 -0.63
C GLY A 50 -18.80 1.94 -1.96
N PRO A 51 -18.70 3.24 -2.31
CA PRO A 51 -19.28 3.80 -3.52
C PRO A 51 -18.82 3.13 -4.84
N SER A 52 -17.65 2.54 -4.90
CA SER A 52 -17.18 1.78 -6.06
C SER A 52 -17.84 0.40 -6.21
N GLY A 53 -18.63 -0.04 -5.23
CA GLY A 53 -19.20 -1.38 -5.15
C GLY A 53 -18.24 -2.42 -4.58
N LEU A 54 -17.01 -2.04 -4.26
CA LEU A 54 -16.00 -2.91 -3.65
C LEU A 54 -16.03 -2.82 -2.11
N PRO A 55 -15.52 -3.85 -1.41
CA PRO A 55 -15.30 -3.80 0.04
C PRO A 55 -14.45 -2.59 0.46
N PRO A 56 -14.56 -2.11 1.71
CA PRO A 56 -14.02 -0.81 2.11
C PRO A 56 -12.54 -0.56 1.81
N TRP A 57 -11.66 -1.56 1.96
CA TRP A 57 -10.25 -1.37 1.66
C TRP A 57 -9.98 -1.24 0.16
N PRO A 58 -10.41 -2.18 -0.71
CA PRO A 58 -10.32 -1.98 -2.16
C PRO A 58 -11.05 -0.73 -2.66
N ASP A 59 -12.22 -0.38 -2.08
CA ASP A 59 -12.93 0.86 -2.44
C ASP A 59 -12.06 2.10 -2.23
N PHE A 60 -11.43 2.23 -1.07
CA PHE A 60 -10.49 3.31 -0.82
C PHE A 60 -9.37 3.36 -1.87
N LEU A 61 -8.78 2.20 -2.17
CA LEU A 61 -7.64 2.11 -3.09
C LEU A 61 -7.99 2.41 -4.55
N VAL A 62 -9.21 2.15 -5.00
CA VAL A 62 -9.65 2.51 -6.36
C VAL A 62 -10.10 3.97 -6.46
N ARG A 63 -10.61 4.54 -5.36
CA ARG A 63 -11.06 5.94 -5.32
C ARG A 63 -9.90 6.91 -5.19
N LEU A 64 -8.88 6.59 -4.39
CA LEU A 64 -7.75 7.48 -4.12
C LEU A 64 -7.07 8.05 -5.39
N PRO A 65 -6.72 7.27 -6.41
CA PRO A 65 -6.20 7.83 -7.64
C PRO A 65 -7.21 8.69 -8.45
N ARG A 66 -8.50 8.65 -8.13
CA ARG A 66 -9.57 9.35 -8.87
C ARG A 66 -10.01 10.66 -8.26
N VAL A 67 -9.75 10.89 -6.97
CA VAL A 67 -10.07 12.17 -6.33
C VAL A 67 -9.34 13.33 -7.03
N PRO A 68 -9.94 14.53 -7.10
CA PRO A 68 -9.33 15.70 -7.75
C PRO A 68 -8.24 16.35 -6.88
N VAL A 69 -7.49 15.52 -6.16
CA VAL A 69 -6.42 15.88 -5.22
C VAL A 69 -5.22 14.98 -5.51
N VAL A 70 -4.03 15.54 -5.57
CA VAL A 70 -2.80 14.75 -5.73
C VAL A 70 -2.45 14.06 -4.42
N SER A 71 -2.27 12.76 -4.46
CA SER A 71 -1.87 11.95 -3.31
C SER A 71 -0.38 11.58 -3.39
N ILE A 72 0.34 11.82 -2.30
CA ILE A 72 1.77 11.53 -2.18
C ILE A 72 1.98 10.60 -0.97
N ALA A 73 2.66 9.48 -1.15
CA ALA A 73 3.15 8.65 -0.06
C ALA A 73 4.58 9.06 0.29
N LEU A 74 4.81 9.50 1.53
CA LEU A 74 6.13 9.77 2.11
C LEU A 74 6.51 8.59 3.01
N ILE A 75 7.41 7.73 2.51
CA ILE A 75 7.69 6.43 3.11
C ILE A 75 9.00 6.50 3.90
N ARG A 76 8.85 6.58 5.23
CA ARG A 76 9.97 6.50 6.16
C ARG A 76 9.76 5.29 7.06
N GLY A 77 10.40 4.18 6.70
CA GLY A 77 10.22 2.92 7.41
C GLY A 77 9.45 1.88 6.59
N ARG A 78 8.87 0.92 7.28
CA ARG A 78 8.25 -0.26 6.68
C ARG A 78 6.85 0.04 6.12
N ALA A 79 6.64 -0.35 4.87
CA ALA A 79 5.36 -0.30 4.14
C ALA A 79 5.00 -1.74 3.71
N THR A 80 4.35 -2.51 4.57
CA THR A 80 4.08 -3.94 4.38
C THR A 80 2.60 -4.19 4.10
N GLY A 81 2.26 -5.04 3.12
CA GLY A 81 0.87 -5.35 2.79
C GLY A 81 0.06 -4.09 2.52
N ASN A 82 -0.86 -3.71 3.43
CA ASN A 82 -1.67 -2.49 3.29
C ASN A 82 -0.82 -1.23 3.08
N GLY A 83 0.35 -1.12 3.70
CA GLY A 83 1.27 0.01 3.50
C GLY A 83 1.85 0.06 2.09
N SER A 84 2.18 -1.09 1.52
CA SER A 84 2.59 -1.20 0.13
C SER A 84 1.42 -0.93 -0.82
N GLU A 85 0.22 -1.41 -0.50
CA GLU A 85 -0.98 -1.23 -1.32
C GLU A 85 -1.42 0.25 -1.41
N ILE A 86 -1.36 1.01 -0.30
CA ILE A 86 -1.62 2.46 -0.35
C ILE A 86 -0.54 3.22 -1.11
N THR A 87 0.72 2.79 -1.00
CA THR A 87 1.83 3.35 -1.79
C THR A 87 1.55 3.21 -3.29
N LEU A 88 1.07 2.04 -3.72
CA LEU A 88 0.70 1.75 -5.12
C LEU A 88 -0.57 2.49 -5.58
N ALA A 89 -1.43 2.91 -4.66
CA ALA A 89 -2.65 3.66 -4.95
C ALA A 89 -2.43 5.18 -4.99
N CYS A 90 -1.39 5.69 -4.34
CA CYS A 90 -1.03 7.11 -4.42
C CYS A 90 -0.54 7.49 -5.82
N ASP A 91 -0.71 8.76 -6.18
CA ASP A 91 -0.24 9.29 -7.46
C ASP A 91 1.28 9.32 -7.55
N MET A 92 1.94 9.56 -6.43
CA MET A 92 3.40 9.58 -6.30
C MET A 92 3.83 8.99 -4.97
N SER A 93 5.04 8.44 -4.95
CA SER A 93 5.64 7.89 -3.74
C SER A 93 7.13 8.22 -3.66
N PHE A 94 7.56 8.67 -2.49
CA PHE A 94 8.95 9.01 -2.19
C PHE A 94 9.37 8.28 -0.91
N ALA A 95 10.55 7.70 -0.94
CA ALA A 95 11.03 6.81 0.10
C ALA A 95 12.35 7.31 0.73
N SER A 96 12.52 7.05 2.02
CA SER A 96 13.84 7.14 2.65
C SER A 96 14.73 6.05 2.07
N ARG A 97 15.89 6.41 1.55
CA ARG A 97 16.87 5.47 0.99
C ARG A 97 17.33 4.47 2.03
N GLU A 98 17.55 4.93 3.25
CA GLU A 98 18.13 4.15 4.34
C GLU A 98 17.08 3.34 5.11
N LYS A 99 15.86 3.90 5.26
CA LYS A 99 14.87 3.34 6.19
C LYS A 99 13.70 2.64 5.52
N ALA A 100 13.34 3.06 4.28
CA ALA A 100 12.16 2.51 3.63
C ALA A 100 12.34 1.03 3.29
N ILE A 101 11.30 0.25 3.60
CA ILE A 101 11.18 -1.16 3.26
C ILE A 101 9.77 -1.41 2.77
N LEU A 102 9.61 -1.81 1.51
CA LEU A 102 8.33 -2.21 0.95
C LEU A 102 8.25 -3.74 0.90
N SER A 103 7.08 -4.30 1.15
CA SER A 103 6.90 -5.76 1.11
C SER A 103 5.46 -6.14 0.78
N GLN A 104 5.31 -7.17 -0.06
CA GLN A 104 4.07 -7.93 -0.27
C GLN A 104 4.32 -9.34 0.27
N TRP A 105 3.95 -9.55 1.51
CA TRP A 105 4.37 -10.68 2.34
C TRP A 105 3.44 -11.90 2.28
N GLU A 106 2.28 -11.74 1.66
CA GLU A 106 1.12 -12.62 1.77
C GLU A 106 1.40 -14.04 1.29
N VAL A 107 2.13 -14.20 0.18
CA VAL A 107 2.43 -15.51 -0.40
C VAL A 107 3.30 -16.34 0.54
N GLY A 108 4.19 -15.69 1.31
CA GLY A 108 5.05 -16.34 2.30
C GLY A 108 4.29 -17.10 3.40
N VAL A 109 3.04 -16.69 3.69
CA VAL A 109 2.15 -17.41 4.63
C VAL A 109 1.03 -18.18 3.92
N GLY A 110 1.07 -18.33 2.60
CA GLY A 110 0.04 -19.04 1.83
C GLY A 110 -1.21 -18.23 1.52
N MET A 111 -1.14 -16.91 1.59
CA MET A 111 -2.20 -15.98 1.23
C MET A 111 -1.98 -15.35 -0.14
N VAL A 112 -3.01 -14.68 -0.64
CA VAL A 112 -2.96 -13.78 -1.80
C VAL A 112 -3.15 -12.35 -1.29
N ALA A 113 -2.40 -11.39 -1.81
CA ALA A 113 -2.54 -9.99 -1.45
C ALA A 113 -3.89 -9.43 -1.92
N GLY A 114 -4.55 -8.58 -1.11
CA GLY A 114 -5.94 -8.18 -1.34
C GLY A 114 -6.16 -6.80 -1.95
N GLY A 115 -5.23 -5.87 -1.77
CA GLY A 115 -5.40 -4.46 -2.16
C GLY A 115 -4.93 -4.11 -3.58
N GLY A 116 -4.89 -5.08 -4.48
CA GLY A 116 -4.65 -4.88 -5.91
C GLY A 116 -3.19 -4.78 -6.35
N PRO A 117 -2.17 -5.26 -5.61
CA PRO A 117 -0.78 -5.19 -6.07
C PRO A 117 -0.55 -6.05 -7.32
N MET A 118 -1.31 -7.14 -7.50
CA MET A 118 -1.24 -7.99 -8.68
C MET A 118 -1.70 -7.28 -9.97
N ALA A 119 -2.60 -6.30 -9.85
CA ALA A 119 -3.03 -5.48 -10.98
C ALA A 119 -2.08 -4.28 -11.21
N ARG A 120 -1.59 -3.65 -10.16
CA ARG A 120 -0.81 -2.40 -10.22
C ARG A 120 0.68 -2.62 -10.48
N LEU A 121 1.33 -3.57 -9.79
CA LEU A 121 2.76 -3.81 -9.93
C LEU A 121 3.18 -4.18 -11.35
N PRO A 122 2.49 -5.09 -12.08
CA PRO A 122 2.89 -5.40 -13.45
C PRO A 122 2.91 -4.21 -14.39
N GLN A 123 2.01 -3.23 -14.18
CA GLN A 123 1.97 -2.00 -14.97
C GLN A 123 3.08 -1.02 -14.58
N LEU A 124 3.44 -0.99 -13.30
CA LEU A 124 4.42 -0.06 -12.74
C LEU A 124 5.87 -0.52 -12.98
N ILE A 125 6.17 -1.79 -12.69
CA ILE A 125 7.55 -2.33 -12.68
C ILE A 125 7.78 -3.46 -13.69
N GLY A 126 6.77 -3.80 -14.46
CA GLY A 126 6.78 -4.93 -15.40
C GLY A 126 6.52 -6.27 -14.72
N ARG A 127 6.00 -7.24 -15.52
CA ARG A 127 5.56 -8.55 -15.03
C ARG A 127 6.62 -9.31 -14.22
N ASN A 128 7.87 -9.34 -14.68
CA ASN A 128 8.90 -10.17 -14.06
C ASN A 128 9.25 -9.67 -12.64
N ARG A 129 9.45 -8.36 -12.48
CA ARG A 129 9.71 -7.75 -11.16
C ARG A 129 8.48 -7.82 -10.26
N ALA A 130 7.27 -7.69 -10.83
CA ALA A 130 6.05 -7.87 -10.06
C ALA A 130 5.95 -9.29 -9.47
N LEU A 131 6.26 -10.33 -10.26
CA LEU A 131 6.30 -11.71 -9.75
C LEU A 131 7.41 -11.91 -8.72
N GLU A 132 8.58 -11.31 -8.91
CA GLU A 132 9.66 -11.36 -7.93
C GLU A 132 9.20 -10.77 -6.59
N VAL A 133 8.63 -9.56 -6.57
CA VAL A 133 8.12 -8.91 -5.35
C VAL A 133 7.02 -9.73 -4.69
N LEU A 134 6.03 -10.18 -5.47
CA LEU A 134 4.86 -10.87 -4.94
C LEU A 134 5.13 -12.29 -4.47
N LEU A 135 5.99 -13.04 -5.16
CA LEU A 135 6.21 -14.46 -4.87
C LEU A 135 7.37 -14.70 -3.91
N SER A 136 8.37 -13.82 -3.88
CA SER A 136 9.46 -13.94 -2.91
C SER A 136 9.01 -13.60 -1.49
N SER A 137 8.01 -12.75 -1.34
CA SER A 137 7.59 -12.18 -0.05
C SER A 137 8.74 -11.54 0.73
N ASP A 138 9.75 -11.08 0.02
CA ASP A 138 10.95 -10.50 0.59
C ASP A 138 10.82 -8.98 0.80
N ASP A 139 11.76 -8.42 1.53
CA ASP A 139 11.86 -7.01 1.83
C ASP A 139 12.57 -6.26 0.69
N ILE A 140 11.88 -5.30 0.08
CA ILE A 140 12.42 -4.42 -0.96
C ILE A 140 12.84 -3.09 -0.32
N ARG A 141 14.14 -2.82 -0.26
CA ARG A 141 14.67 -1.59 0.33
C ARG A 141 14.47 -0.38 -0.60
N GLY A 142 14.52 0.82 -0.03
CA GLY A 142 14.24 2.07 -0.73
C GLY A 142 15.01 2.23 -2.04
N GLU A 143 16.31 1.96 -2.05
CA GLU A 143 17.16 2.04 -3.24
C GLU A 143 16.74 1.03 -4.34
N GLN A 144 16.43 -0.20 -3.94
CA GLN A 144 15.92 -1.21 -4.87
C GLN A 144 14.53 -0.86 -5.38
N ALA A 145 13.67 -0.30 -4.52
CA ALA A 145 12.34 0.15 -4.89
C ALA A 145 12.40 1.25 -5.97
N GLU A 146 13.32 2.22 -5.84
CA GLU A 146 13.58 3.22 -6.89
C GLU A 146 14.11 2.57 -8.18
N ALA A 147 15.10 1.69 -8.07
CA ALA A 147 15.68 1.01 -9.24
C ALA A 147 14.66 0.13 -10.00
N TYR A 148 13.65 -0.39 -9.31
CA TYR A 148 12.55 -1.14 -9.92
C TYR A 148 11.47 -0.22 -10.51
N GLY A 149 11.38 1.03 -10.06
CA GLY A 149 10.27 1.93 -10.34
C GLY A 149 9.04 1.69 -9.45
N TYR A 150 9.22 1.02 -8.31
CA TYR A 150 8.17 0.81 -7.32
C TYR A 150 7.82 2.12 -6.60
N VAL A 151 8.81 2.99 -6.40
CA VAL A 151 8.66 4.37 -5.94
C VAL A 151 9.27 5.33 -6.94
N ASN A 152 8.84 6.59 -6.93
CA ASN A 152 9.38 7.62 -7.82
C ASN A 152 10.86 7.90 -7.54
N ARG A 153 11.22 8.02 -6.26
CA ARG A 153 12.61 8.26 -5.81
C ARG A 153 12.82 7.73 -4.40
N ALA A 154 14.06 7.30 -4.14
CA ALA A 154 14.59 7.07 -2.81
C ALA A 154 15.63 8.16 -2.49
N LEU A 155 15.30 9.03 -1.55
CA LEU A 155 16.11 10.17 -1.15
C LEU A 155 16.86 9.87 0.17
N PRO A 156 18.00 10.52 0.43
CA PRO A 156 18.59 10.50 1.76
C PRO A 156 17.53 10.89 2.80
N ASP A 157 17.47 10.19 3.92
CA ASP A 157 16.42 10.39 4.93
C ASP A 157 16.31 11.84 5.40
N ALA A 158 17.44 12.52 5.54
CA ALA A 158 17.51 13.93 5.94
C ALA A 158 16.95 14.91 4.91
N GLU A 159 16.82 14.51 3.64
CA GLU A 159 16.35 15.37 2.54
C GLU A 159 14.89 15.10 2.17
N LEU A 160 14.32 13.97 2.63
CA LEU A 160 13.03 13.48 2.18
C LEU A 160 11.88 14.46 2.47
N ASP A 161 11.79 15.00 3.69
CA ASP A 161 10.73 15.95 4.07
C ASP A 161 10.80 17.21 3.25
N VAL A 162 12.00 17.81 3.18
CA VAL A 162 12.21 19.07 2.44
C VAL A 162 11.84 18.91 0.97
N PHE A 163 12.19 17.78 0.37
CA PHE A 163 11.85 17.50 -1.03
C PHE A 163 10.34 17.34 -1.23
N VAL A 164 9.67 16.53 -0.40
CA VAL A 164 8.22 16.27 -0.54
C VAL A 164 7.42 17.53 -0.23
N GLU A 165 7.79 18.29 0.80
CA GLU A 165 7.15 19.56 1.15
C GLU A 165 7.27 20.59 0.01
N ALA A 166 8.45 20.73 -0.56
CA ALA A 166 8.67 21.65 -1.70
C ALA A 166 7.83 21.23 -2.92
N LEU A 167 7.77 19.94 -3.23
CA LEU A 167 6.96 19.42 -4.34
C LEU A 167 5.46 19.64 -4.09
N ALA A 168 4.98 19.26 -2.88
CA ALA A 168 3.58 19.43 -2.50
C ALA A 168 3.15 20.90 -2.52
N SER A 169 3.96 21.80 -1.94
CA SER A 169 3.71 23.24 -1.95
C SER A 169 3.68 23.80 -3.36
N ARG A 170 4.58 23.37 -4.23
CA ARG A 170 4.60 23.77 -5.64
C ARG A 170 3.29 23.36 -6.35
N ILE A 171 2.85 22.12 -6.20
CA ILE A 171 1.62 21.61 -6.82
C ILE A 171 0.38 22.31 -6.24
N ALA A 172 0.37 22.54 -4.92
CA ALA A 172 -0.73 23.25 -4.25
C ALA A 172 -0.92 24.70 -4.74
N GLY A 173 0.09 25.29 -5.33
CA GLY A 173 0.00 26.60 -5.97
C GLY A 173 -0.65 26.61 -7.36
N PHE A 174 -0.94 25.45 -7.94
CA PHE A 174 -1.48 25.35 -9.30
C PHE A 174 -3.01 25.30 -9.33
N ASP A 175 -3.57 25.48 -10.52
CA ASP A 175 -5.01 25.42 -10.75
C ASP A 175 -5.57 24.00 -10.52
N LYS A 176 -6.59 23.89 -9.66
CA LYS A 176 -7.18 22.60 -9.27
C LYS A 176 -7.82 21.87 -10.45
N TRP A 177 -8.45 22.60 -11.38
CA TRP A 177 -9.06 21.99 -12.56
C TRP A 177 -8.00 21.37 -13.49
N ALA A 178 -6.87 22.05 -13.69
CA ALA A 178 -5.75 21.54 -14.47
C ALA A 178 -5.14 20.29 -13.84
N ILE A 179 -4.92 20.30 -12.51
CA ILE A 179 -4.45 19.13 -11.74
C ILE A 179 -5.40 17.95 -11.94
N ALA A 180 -6.69 18.14 -11.66
CA ALA A 180 -7.70 17.09 -11.72
C ALA A 180 -7.82 16.48 -13.13
N ASN A 181 -7.82 17.29 -14.19
CA ASN A 181 -7.94 16.80 -15.55
C ASN A 181 -6.66 16.11 -16.05
N THR A 182 -5.48 16.62 -15.70
CA THR A 182 -4.21 15.93 -15.99
C THR A 182 -4.19 14.56 -15.35
N LYS A 183 -4.50 14.47 -14.05
CA LYS A 183 -4.57 13.24 -13.30
C LYS A 183 -5.58 12.26 -13.93
N ARG A 184 -6.79 12.72 -14.22
CA ARG A 184 -7.84 11.89 -14.86
C ARG A 184 -7.39 11.29 -16.19
N LEU A 185 -6.67 12.04 -17.02
CA LEU A 185 -6.20 11.58 -18.32
C LEU A 185 -5.03 10.58 -18.18
N VAL A 186 -4.11 10.81 -17.25
CA VAL A 186 -3.03 9.86 -16.93
C VAL A 186 -3.60 8.55 -16.38
N ASN A 187 -4.60 8.65 -15.51
CA ASN A 187 -5.23 7.51 -14.84
C ASN A 187 -6.11 6.63 -15.75
N THR A 188 -6.26 6.98 -17.04
CA THR A 188 -6.84 6.05 -18.04
C THR A 188 -6.01 4.78 -18.23
N SER A 189 -4.75 4.79 -17.80
CA SER A 189 -3.84 3.64 -17.82
C SER A 189 -3.94 2.75 -16.58
N LEU A 190 -4.72 3.13 -15.56
CA LEU A 190 -4.88 2.30 -14.36
C LEU A 190 -5.62 0.99 -14.66
N PRO A 191 -5.34 -0.07 -13.88
CA PRO A 191 -6.06 -1.32 -14.02
C PRO A 191 -7.56 -1.14 -13.74
N PRO A 192 -8.43 -1.90 -14.42
CA PRO A 192 -9.87 -1.89 -14.14
C PRO A 192 -10.17 -2.35 -12.70
N ASP A 193 -11.21 -1.77 -12.08
CA ASP A 193 -11.60 -2.09 -10.70
C ASP A 193 -11.92 -3.58 -10.48
N VAL A 194 -12.43 -4.25 -11.51
CA VAL A 194 -12.71 -5.69 -11.47
C VAL A 194 -11.46 -6.52 -11.17
N GLU A 195 -10.28 -6.07 -11.59
CA GLU A 195 -9.02 -6.78 -11.29
C GLU A 195 -8.63 -6.64 -9.81
N LEU A 196 -8.90 -5.49 -9.20
CA LEU A 196 -8.69 -5.29 -7.77
C LEU A 196 -9.72 -6.11 -6.96
N GLY A 197 -10.98 -6.13 -7.41
CA GLY A 197 -12.03 -6.97 -6.83
C GLY A 197 -11.66 -8.45 -6.85
N ALA A 198 -11.21 -8.97 -8.00
CA ALA A 198 -10.75 -10.35 -8.12
C ALA A 198 -9.57 -10.68 -7.18
N GLY A 199 -8.64 -9.74 -7.00
CA GLY A 199 -7.54 -9.86 -6.03
C GLY A 199 -8.05 -9.96 -4.59
N TRP A 200 -9.02 -9.12 -4.23
CA TRP A 200 -9.66 -9.17 -2.91
C TRP A 200 -10.37 -10.49 -2.66
N ASP A 201 -11.17 -10.97 -3.62
CA ASP A 201 -11.88 -12.25 -3.50
C ASP A 201 -10.89 -13.42 -3.31
N ALA A 202 -9.79 -13.41 -4.06
CA ALA A 202 -8.72 -14.41 -3.91
C ALA A 202 -8.05 -14.32 -2.53
N CYS A 203 -7.84 -13.10 -2.00
CA CYS A 203 -7.32 -12.88 -0.65
C CYS A 203 -8.23 -13.52 0.40
N ILE A 204 -9.52 -13.18 0.39
CA ILE A 204 -10.50 -13.70 1.33
C ILE A 204 -10.60 -15.23 1.23
N ALA A 205 -10.66 -15.78 0.02
CA ALA A 205 -10.66 -17.23 -0.19
C ALA A 205 -9.38 -17.90 0.35
N SER A 206 -8.23 -17.25 0.22
CA SER A 206 -6.96 -17.79 0.71
C SER A 206 -6.87 -17.83 2.24
N LEU A 207 -7.47 -16.86 2.93
CA LEU A 207 -7.49 -16.79 4.40
C LEU A 207 -8.13 -18.03 5.05
N GLY A 208 -9.14 -18.61 4.42
CA GLY A 208 -9.80 -19.84 4.90
C GLY A 208 -9.00 -21.12 4.66
N ARG A 209 -7.88 -21.09 3.95
CA ARG A 209 -7.09 -22.27 3.63
C ARG A 209 -6.18 -22.70 4.80
N PRO A 210 -5.99 -24.02 5.02
CA PRO A 210 -5.09 -24.51 6.08
C PRO A 210 -3.66 -23.95 5.97
N ALA A 211 -3.14 -23.75 4.76
CA ALA A 211 -1.80 -23.18 4.54
C ALA A 211 -1.69 -21.78 5.14
N ALA A 212 -2.66 -20.88 4.87
CA ALA A 212 -2.67 -19.52 5.40
C ALA A 212 -2.85 -19.52 6.93
N GLN A 213 -3.78 -20.32 7.45
CA GLN A 213 -4.02 -20.42 8.88
C GLN A 213 -2.77 -20.89 9.64
N ASN A 214 -2.08 -21.92 9.13
CA ASN A 214 -0.85 -22.42 9.73
C ASN A 214 0.31 -21.43 9.61
N GLY A 215 0.45 -20.76 8.46
CA GLY A 215 1.49 -19.76 8.24
C GLY A 215 1.34 -18.54 9.16
N ILE A 216 0.13 -17.99 9.26
CA ILE A 216 -0.17 -16.86 10.16
C ILE A 216 0.09 -17.28 11.61
N LYS A 217 -0.39 -18.46 12.03
CA LYS A 217 -0.16 -18.98 13.38
C LYS A 217 1.33 -19.10 13.69
N ALA A 218 2.12 -19.65 12.78
CA ALA A 218 3.56 -19.81 12.95
C ALA A 218 4.28 -18.45 13.10
N LEU A 219 3.86 -17.41 12.36
CA LEU A 219 4.37 -16.06 12.55
C LEU A 219 3.95 -15.45 13.88
N MET A 220 2.69 -15.62 14.29
CA MET A 220 2.19 -15.15 15.59
C MET A 220 2.98 -15.72 16.76
N GLU A 221 3.28 -17.03 16.72
CA GLU A 221 4.10 -17.72 17.73
C GLU A 221 5.53 -17.17 17.81
N ARG A 222 6.05 -16.62 16.70
CA ARG A 222 7.37 -15.97 16.63
C ARG A 222 7.37 -14.50 17.04
N GLY A 223 6.19 -13.90 17.24
CA GLY A 223 6.05 -12.50 17.69
C GLY A 223 5.51 -11.52 16.66
N PHE A 224 4.90 -12.00 15.58
CA PHE A 224 4.15 -11.16 14.64
C PHE A 224 3.07 -10.35 15.35
N HIS A 225 2.76 -9.15 14.89
CA HIS A 225 1.93 -8.14 15.56
C HIS A 225 2.49 -7.54 16.87
N LYS A 226 3.76 -7.81 17.17
CA LYS A 226 4.43 -7.19 18.32
C LYS A 226 5.62 -6.39 17.83
N PRO A 227 5.83 -5.15 18.32
CA PRO A 227 7.05 -4.41 18.02
C PRO A 227 8.29 -5.27 18.30
N GLY A 228 9.13 -5.50 17.28
CA GLY A 228 10.30 -6.35 17.45
C GLY A 228 10.91 -6.86 16.15
N ASP A 229 11.79 -7.86 16.29
CA ASP A 229 12.61 -8.36 15.19
C ASP A 229 11.79 -9.01 14.07
N VAL A 230 10.68 -9.69 14.40
CA VAL A 230 9.80 -10.32 13.38
C VAL A 230 9.21 -9.27 12.46
N GLU A 231 8.66 -8.20 13.02
CA GLU A 231 8.10 -7.10 12.22
C GLU A 231 9.18 -6.37 11.42
N ASN A 232 10.35 -6.14 12.01
CA ASN A 232 11.43 -5.40 11.37
C ASN A 232 12.14 -6.19 10.26
N ARG A 233 12.03 -7.53 10.26
CA ARG A 233 12.71 -8.45 9.35
C ARG A 233 11.76 -9.51 8.80
N LEU A 234 10.56 -9.10 8.43
CA LEU A 234 9.49 -10.03 8.07
C LEU A 234 9.88 -10.96 6.93
N GLY A 235 10.51 -10.46 5.86
CA GLY A 235 10.99 -11.28 4.75
C GLY A 235 11.91 -12.42 5.19
N TYR A 236 12.83 -12.15 6.14
CA TYR A 236 13.67 -13.20 6.72
C TYR A 236 12.85 -14.26 7.47
N TYR A 237 11.89 -13.86 8.29
CA TYR A 237 11.08 -14.82 9.05
C TYR A 237 10.14 -15.63 8.15
N LEU A 238 9.67 -15.06 7.06
CA LEU A 238 8.88 -15.77 6.05
C LEU A 238 9.71 -16.86 5.35
N SER A 239 10.97 -16.60 5.04
CA SER A 239 11.85 -17.62 4.45
C SER A 239 12.14 -18.80 5.37
N LYS A 240 11.85 -18.67 6.67
CA LYS A 240 12.05 -19.67 7.72
C LYS A 240 10.75 -20.22 8.32
N ILE A 241 9.62 -19.93 7.70
CA ILE A 241 8.31 -20.27 8.28
C ILE A 241 8.03 -21.77 8.27
N HIS A 242 8.68 -22.50 7.39
CA HIS A 242 8.53 -23.95 7.22
C HIS A 242 9.71 -24.77 7.79
N ASP A 243 10.71 -24.09 8.37
CA ASP A 243 11.82 -24.72 9.09
C ASP A 243 11.38 -25.02 10.55
#